data_3699ffca0901586e2b7a8800d8a9eec5
#
_entry.id   3699ffca0901586e2b7a8800d8a9eec5
#
_cell.length_a   1.000
_cell.length_b   1.000
_cell.length_c   1.000
_cell.angle_alpha   90.00
_cell.angle_beta   90.00
_cell.angle_gamma   90.00
#
_symmetry.space_group_name_H-M   'P 1'
#
loop_
_entity.id
_entity.type
_entity.pdbx_description
1 polymer ?
#
loop_
_entity_poly.entity_id
_entity_poly.type
_entity_poly.pdbx_seq_one_letter_code
_entity_poly.pdbx_strand_id
1 'polypeptide(L)'
;MEKNIKITVLGSGTSVGIPALGSLGWGKCDPTNFKNRRQRCAILIESQDTTILIDAGPDIKNQLIEHNIKKIDAVFITHQHSDHIAGLDELRPFYFYNKNKIKLYAHNDCSK
;
A
#
# COMPACT_ATOMS: atom_id res chain seq x y z
N MET A 1 -29.31 -9.08 -1.06
CA MET A 1 -28.24 -8.98 -0.07
C MET A 1 -27.23 -7.94 -0.52
N GLU A 2 -27.07 -6.90 0.25
CA GLU A 2 -26.15 -5.82 -0.13
C GLU A 2 -24.71 -6.26 0.10
N LYS A 3 -23.87 -6.01 -0.88
CA LYS A 3 -22.43 -6.22 -0.76
C LYS A 3 -21.78 -4.90 -0.42
N ASN A 4 -21.25 -4.80 0.77
CA ASN A 4 -20.55 -3.60 1.20
C ASN A 4 -19.11 -3.63 0.71
N ILE A 5 -18.70 -2.55 0.08
CA ILE A 5 -17.32 -2.36 -0.37
C ILE A 5 -16.72 -1.25 0.48
N LYS A 6 -15.58 -1.54 1.10
CA LYS A 6 -14.84 -0.56 1.89
C LYS A 6 -13.57 -0.19 1.16
N ILE A 7 -13.35 1.09 0.96
CA ILE A 7 -12.14 1.62 0.34
C ILE A 7 -11.36 2.36 1.42
N THR A 8 -10.10 1.95 1.63
CA THR A 8 -9.23 2.58 2.62
C THR A 8 -8.02 3.16 1.90
N VAL A 9 -7.76 4.44 2.09
CA VAL A 9 -6.54 5.07 1.62
C VAL A 9 -5.47 4.80 2.67
N LEU A 10 -4.55 3.90 2.36
CA LEU A 10 -3.49 3.51 3.28
C LEU A 10 -2.41 4.59 3.37
N GLY A 11 -2.16 5.28 2.28
CA GLY A 11 -1.25 6.39 2.22
C GLY A 11 -1.60 7.29 1.07
N SER A 12 -1.36 8.60 1.23
CA SER A 12 -1.67 9.61 0.22
C SER A 12 -0.49 10.52 -0.09
N GLY A 13 0.71 10.17 0.38
CA GLY A 13 1.91 10.94 0.16
C GLY A 13 2.54 10.69 -1.20
N THR A 14 3.51 11.54 -1.51
CA THR A 14 4.31 11.41 -2.73
C THR A 14 5.33 10.28 -2.60
N SER A 15 6.18 10.14 -3.60
CA SER A 15 7.16 9.05 -3.67
C SER A 15 8.13 9.00 -2.48
N VAL A 16 8.37 10.14 -1.82
CA VAL A 16 9.27 10.20 -0.65
C VAL A 16 8.54 10.30 0.68
N GLY A 17 7.21 10.48 0.65
CA GLY A 17 6.41 10.64 1.86
C GLY A 17 6.60 11.97 2.55
N ILE A 18 5.91 12.18 3.67
CA ILE A 18 6.06 13.35 4.54
C ILE A 18 6.11 12.84 5.99
N PRO A 19 7.18 13.06 6.73
CA PRO A 19 8.43 13.72 6.33
C PRO A 19 9.28 12.84 5.41
N ALA A 20 10.10 13.48 4.59
CA ALA A 20 11.09 12.77 3.79
C ALA A 20 12.41 12.69 4.54
N LEU A 21 13.28 11.81 4.07
CA LEU A 21 14.63 11.72 4.63
C LEU A 21 15.47 12.93 4.22
N GLY A 22 16.40 13.27 5.07
CA GLY A 22 17.39 14.31 4.79
C GLY A 22 16.84 15.72 4.89
N SER A 23 17.42 16.63 4.12
CA SER A 23 17.13 18.06 4.22
C SER A 23 15.72 18.43 3.73
N LEU A 24 15.10 17.58 2.91
CA LEU A 24 13.73 17.83 2.45
C LEU A 24 12.75 17.75 3.64
N GLY A 25 12.89 16.74 4.49
CA GLY A 25 12.13 16.59 5.73
C GLY A 25 10.65 16.87 5.59
N TRP A 26 10.15 17.80 6.38
CA TRP A 26 8.74 18.20 6.36
C TRP A 26 8.42 19.21 5.25
N GLY A 27 9.42 19.72 4.54
CA GLY A 27 9.22 20.78 3.56
C GLY A 27 8.61 22.01 4.19
N LYS A 28 7.46 22.44 3.68
CA LYS A 28 6.72 23.59 4.23
C LYS A 28 5.64 23.20 5.22
N CYS A 29 5.55 21.89 5.58
CA CYS A 29 4.51 21.41 6.47
C CYS A 29 4.91 21.59 7.93
N ASP A 30 3.90 21.85 8.77
CA ASP A 30 4.10 21.95 10.22
C ASP A 30 4.34 20.56 10.81
N PRO A 31 5.52 20.28 11.38
CA PRO A 31 5.81 18.95 11.93
C PRO A 31 5.01 18.61 13.18
N THR A 32 4.39 19.59 13.83
CA THR A 32 3.57 19.33 15.02
C THR A 32 2.16 18.89 14.67
N ASN A 33 1.72 19.08 13.42
CA ASN A 33 0.41 18.64 12.96
C ASN A 33 0.51 17.24 12.35
N PHE A 34 0.01 16.22 13.07
CA PHE A 34 0.11 14.84 12.61
C PHE A 34 -0.58 14.60 11.26
N LYS A 35 -1.55 15.44 10.89
CA LYS A 35 -2.22 15.34 9.59
C LYS A 35 -1.30 15.61 8.42
N ASN A 36 -0.16 16.25 8.66
CA ASN A 36 0.85 16.46 7.63
C ASN A 36 1.74 15.25 7.38
N ARG A 37 1.73 14.28 8.29
CA ARG A 37 2.48 13.04 8.10
C ARG A 37 1.78 12.19 7.06
N ARG A 38 2.50 11.84 5.99
CA ARG A 38 1.93 11.09 4.87
C ARG A 38 2.84 9.95 4.46
N GLN A 39 2.32 8.74 4.53
CA GLN A 39 2.99 7.59 3.95
C GLN A 39 2.76 7.55 2.44
N ARG A 40 3.58 6.79 1.76
CA ARG A 40 3.50 6.68 0.30
C ARG A 40 2.23 6.01 -0.14
N CYS A 41 1.81 6.28 -1.37
CA CYS A 41 0.45 6.01 -1.85
C CYS A 41 0.13 4.51 -1.93
N ALA A 42 -1.02 4.12 -1.38
CA ALA A 42 -1.59 2.79 -1.54
C ALA A 42 -3.08 2.84 -1.17
N ILE A 43 -3.86 1.97 -1.80
CA ILE A 43 -5.30 1.89 -1.56
C ILE A 43 -5.68 0.42 -1.32
N LEU A 44 -6.54 0.19 -0.34
CA LEU A 44 -7.07 -1.14 -0.05
C LEU A 44 -8.56 -1.15 -0.33
N ILE A 45 -9.01 -2.17 -1.06
CA ILE A 45 -10.44 -2.37 -1.36
C ILE A 45 -10.86 -3.69 -0.75
N GLU A 46 -11.82 -3.63 0.16
CA GLU A 46 -12.33 -4.82 0.84
C GLU A 46 -13.80 -5.01 0.53
N SER A 47 -14.15 -6.21 0.11
CA SER A 47 -15.53 -6.66 0.05
C SER A 47 -15.70 -7.79 1.07
N GLN A 48 -16.88 -8.39 1.12
CA GLN A 48 -17.17 -9.43 2.09
C GLN A 48 -16.15 -10.59 2.07
N ASP A 49 -15.74 -11.00 0.88
CA ASP A 49 -14.86 -12.17 0.70
C ASP A 49 -13.52 -11.86 0.05
N THR A 50 -13.30 -10.65 -0.42
CA THR A 50 -12.17 -10.32 -1.27
C THR A 50 -11.45 -9.07 -0.77
N THR A 51 -10.13 -9.14 -0.71
CA THR A 51 -9.29 -8.01 -0.36
C THR A 51 -8.32 -7.73 -1.50
N ILE A 52 -8.37 -6.51 -2.03
CA ILE A 52 -7.54 -6.08 -3.16
C ILE A 52 -6.68 -4.91 -2.72
N LEU A 53 -5.38 -5.02 -3.00
CA LEU A 53 -4.43 -3.94 -2.74
C LEU A 53 -4.08 -3.28 -4.07
N ILE A 54 -4.10 -1.96 -4.11
CA ILE A 54 -3.65 -1.18 -5.26
C ILE A 54 -2.34 -0.53 -4.89
N ASP A 55 -1.28 -0.97 -5.53
CA ASP A 55 0.12 -0.62 -5.30
C ASP A 55 0.64 -1.10 -3.94
N ALA A 56 1.91 -1.44 -3.91
CA ALA A 56 2.60 -1.94 -2.73
C ALA A 56 3.97 -1.27 -2.62
N GLY A 57 3.98 -0.08 -2.06
CA GLY A 57 5.19 0.71 -1.89
C GLY A 57 5.97 0.33 -0.64
N PRO A 58 7.03 1.09 -0.33
CA PRO A 58 7.90 0.77 0.81
C PRO A 58 7.24 0.77 2.18
N ASP A 59 6.10 1.44 2.33
CA ASP A 59 5.41 1.55 3.61
C ASP A 59 4.36 0.46 3.81
N ILE A 60 4.22 -0.47 2.86
CA ILE A 60 3.07 -1.40 2.84
C ILE A 60 2.99 -2.27 4.08
N LYS A 61 4.11 -2.70 4.62
CA LYS A 61 4.13 -3.53 5.83
C LYS A 61 3.42 -2.83 6.99
N ASN A 62 3.84 -1.60 7.29
CA ASN A 62 3.26 -0.83 8.38
C ASN A 62 1.81 -0.45 8.10
N GLN A 63 1.50 -0.13 6.86
CA GLN A 63 0.13 0.20 6.45
C GLN A 63 -0.82 -0.96 6.71
N LEU A 64 -0.44 -2.15 6.32
CA LEU A 64 -1.29 -3.33 6.51
C LEU A 64 -1.38 -3.76 7.97
N ILE A 65 -0.30 -3.63 8.73
CA ILE A 65 -0.32 -3.92 10.17
C ILE A 65 -1.25 -2.95 10.90
N GLU A 66 -1.14 -1.66 10.60
CA GLU A 66 -1.95 -0.63 11.24
C GLU A 66 -3.46 -0.88 11.03
N HIS A 67 -3.83 -1.35 9.85
CA HIS A 67 -5.23 -1.61 9.51
C HIS A 67 -5.65 -3.07 9.81
N ASN A 68 -4.76 -3.85 10.43
CA ASN A 68 -5.03 -5.23 10.86
C ASN A 68 -5.48 -6.14 9.71
N ILE A 69 -4.83 -6.01 8.56
CA ILE A 69 -5.17 -6.79 7.37
C ILE A 69 -4.59 -8.20 7.49
N LYS A 70 -5.43 -9.21 7.32
CA LYS A 70 -5.05 -10.61 7.51
C LYS A 70 -4.82 -11.38 6.22
N LYS A 71 -5.35 -10.91 5.11
CA LYS A 71 -5.15 -11.56 3.81
C LYS A 71 -5.22 -10.54 2.69
N ILE A 72 -4.59 -10.89 1.58
CA ILE A 72 -4.65 -10.14 0.32
C ILE A 72 -4.94 -11.16 -0.79
N ASP A 73 -5.96 -10.93 -1.59
CA ASP A 73 -6.33 -11.83 -2.69
C ASP A 73 -5.69 -11.40 -4.01
N ALA A 74 -5.54 -10.12 -4.22
CA ALA A 74 -4.97 -9.59 -5.46
C ALA A 74 -4.25 -8.27 -5.21
N VAL A 75 -3.23 -8.00 -6.01
CA VAL A 75 -2.51 -6.73 -6.03
C VAL A 75 -2.54 -6.19 -7.44
N PHE A 76 -2.98 -4.95 -7.59
CA PHE A 76 -2.95 -4.22 -8.87
C PHE A 76 -1.86 -3.17 -8.81
N ILE A 77 -0.93 -3.21 -9.74
CA ILE A 77 0.16 -2.25 -9.84
C ILE A 77 -0.19 -1.22 -10.90
N THR A 78 -0.31 0.04 -10.52
CA THR A 78 -0.69 1.10 -11.44
C THR A 78 0.46 1.50 -12.37
N HIS A 79 1.69 1.51 -11.83
CA HIS A 79 2.88 1.78 -12.64
C HIS A 79 4.13 1.31 -11.90
N GLN A 80 5.27 1.27 -12.61
CA GLN A 80 6.46 0.57 -12.15
C GLN A 80 7.40 1.39 -11.26
N HIS A 81 7.01 2.58 -10.83
CA HIS A 81 7.82 3.38 -9.93
C HIS A 81 7.97 2.70 -8.57
N SER A 82 9.13 2.86 -7.93
CA SER A 82 9.44 2.14 -6.70
C SER A 82 8.48 2.42 -5.54
N ASP A 83 7.91 3.62 -5.49
CA ASP A 83 6.94 3.95 -4.46
C ASP A 83 5.62 3.17 -4.60
N HIS A 84 5.44 2.46 -5.72
CA HIS A 84 4.25 1.64 -5.99
C HIS A 84 4.53 0.14 -6.00
N ILE A 85 5.81 -0.29 -6.08
CA ILE A 85 6.15 -1.72 -6.20
C ILE A 85 7.21 -2.19 -5.20
N ALA A 86 7.94 -1.29 -4.55
CA ALA A 86 9.08 -1.68 -3.72
C ALA A 86 8.71 -2.52 -2.51
N GLY A 87 7.44 -2.52 -2.10
CA GLY A 87 6.95 -3.27 -0.95
C GLY A 87 6.36 -4.63 -1.28
N LEU A 88 6.41 -5.08 -2.54
CA LEU A 88 5.81 -6.36 -2.91
C LEU A 88 6.39 -7.53 -2.09
N ASP A 89 7.68 -7.52 -1.81
CA ASP A 89 8.31 -8.56 -0.99
C ASP A 89 7.79 -8.61 0.44
N GLU A 90 7.27 -7.50 0.96
CA GLU A 90 6.73 -7.46 2.30
C GLU A 90 5.46 -8.29 2.45
N LEU A 91 4.86 -8.71 1.35
CA LEU A 91 3.66 -9.55 1.35
C LEU A 91 3.98 -11.04 1.53
N ARG A 92 5.26 -11.42 1.60
CA ARG A 92 5.69 -12.82 1.75
C ARG A 92 5.01 -13.57 2.90
N PRO A 93 4.78 -12.98 4.07
CA PRO A 93 4.11 -13.71 5.15
C PRO A 93 2.72 -14.24 4.77
N PHE A 94 1.96 -13.50 3.96
CA PHE A 94 0.67 -14.00 3.47
C PHE A 94 0.86 -15.26 2.63
N TYR A 95 1.89 -15.25 1.80
CA TYR A 95 2.17 -16.33 0.87
C TYR A 95 2.74 -17.56 1.55
N PHE A 96 3.79 -17.37 2.39
CA PHE A 96 4.53 -18.50 2.97
C PHE A 96 3.86 -19.07 4.22
N TYR A 97 3.33 -18.23 5.08
CA TYR A 97 2.79 -18.67 6.36
C TYR A 97 1.29 -18.93 6.33
N ASN A 98 0.54 -18.14 5.60
CA ASN A 98 -0.90 -18.32 5.48
C ASN A 98 -1.32 -19.12 4.26
N LYS A 99 -0.37 -19.49 3.41
CA LYS A 99 -0.62 -20.20 2.13
C LYS A 99 -1.61 -19.45 1.25
N ASN A 100 -1.61 -18.16 1.36
CA ASN A 100 -2.50 -17.27 0.61
C ASN A 100 -1.89 -17.00 -0.76
N LYS A 101 -2.56 -17.45 -1.81
CA LYS A 101 -2.13 -17.18 -3.18
C LYS A 101 -2.60 -15.80 -3.58
N ILE A 102 -1.65 -14.92 -3.89
CA ILE A 102 -1.96 -13.55 -4.28
C ILE A 102 -1.80 -13.43 -5.79
N LYS A 103 -2.86 -12.97 -6.46
CA LYS A 103 -2.81 -12.71 -7.90
C LYS A 103 -2.25 -11.30 -8.12
N LEU A 104 -1.25 -11.20 -9.00
CA LEU A 104 -0.63 -9.93 -9.33
C LEU A 104 -1.09 -9.49 -10.72
N TYR A 105 -1.63 -8.28 -10.80
CA TYR A 105 -2.06 -7.67 -12.05
C TYR A 105 -1.24 -6.41 -12.29
N ALA A 106 -0.58 -6.33 -13.44
CA ALA A 106 0.26 -5.21 -13.77
C ALA A 106 0.29 -5.01 -15.29
N HIS A 107 0.60 -3.78 -15.70
CA HIS A 107 0.86 -3.51 -17.10
C HIS A 107 2.08 -4.32 -17.57
N ASN A 108 2.15 -4.64 -18.86
CA ASN A 108 3.25 -5.44 -19.42
C ASN A 108 4.63 -4.90 -19.06
N ASP A 109 4.79 -3.58 -19.01
CA ASP A 109 6.06 -2.96 -18.66
C ASP A 109 6.45 -3.19 -17.20
N CYS A 110 5.47 -3.38 -16.32
CA CYS A 110 5.70 -3.63 -14.90
C CYS A 110 6.00 -5.09 -14.60
N SER A 111 5.56 -5.99 -15.44
CA SER A 111 5.66 -7.43 -15.19
C SER A 111 6.96 -8.04 -15.68
N LYS A 112 7.80 -7.26 -16.31
CA LYS A 112 9.10 -7.72 -16.84
C LYS A 112 10.20 -7.66 -15.80
#